data_3872bfb075e14f5ce36a7d085b30b740
#
_entry.id   3872bfb075e14f5ce36a7d085b30b740
#
_cell.length_a   1.000
_cell.length_b   1.000
_cell.length_c   1.000
_cell.angle_alpha   90.00
_cell.angle_beta   90.00
_cell.angle_gamma   90.00
#
_symmetry.space_group_name_H-M   'P 1'
#
loop_
_entity.id
_entity.type
_entity.pdbx_description
1 polymer ?
#
loop_
_entity_poly.entity_id
_entity_poly.type
_entity_poly.pdbx_seq_one_letter_code
_entity_poly.pdbx_strand_id
1 'polypeptide(L)'
;MKNQTPWLPVVLWILISLATLFPIYWLFVISVKQPFDLFSTPDVVLRSFFWKNYQDVLTNPTLRGYMLNSMIISSGNALLVTTLGFFACYALTRFDLAGKESIFFWTITNRMAPPAVFLLPLFLLLTQVYKIGDFSLADSRLGMILVYCSFNLPFAIWTLRPTVEGMPKELDEAAYMDGASPWVVLYDIVFPLARPGL
;
A
#
# COMPACT_ATOMS: atom_id res chain seq x y z
N MET A 1 33.62 28.66 8.04
CA MET A 1 33.14 27.31 7.74
C MET A 1 33.49 26.43 8.93
N LYS A 2 32.48 26.02 9.75
CA LYS A 2 32.69 25.15 10.89
C LYS A 2 33.15 23.78 10.40
N ASN A 3 34.34 23.32 10.84
CA ASN A 3 34.80 21.95 10.68
C ASN A 3 33.78 21.00 11.33
N GLN A 4 32.85 20.53 10.55
CA GLN A 4 32.00 19.43 11.00
C GLN A 4 32.88 18.18 10.98
N THR A 5 33.12 17.63 12.14
CA THR A 5 33.83 16.36 12.30
C THR A 5 33.07 15.28 11.52
N PRO A 6 33.63 14.73 10.43
CA PRO A 6 32.88 13.88 9.49
C PRO A 6 32.37 12.57 10.12
N TRP A 7 32.89 12.19 11.27
CA TRP A 7 32.51 10.97 11.97
C TRP A 7 31.20 11.11 12.79
N LEU A 8 30.85 12.32 13.24
CA LEU A 8 29.63 12.55 14.04
C LEU A 8 28.34 12.15 13.32
N PRO A 9 28.06 12.59 12.08
CA PRO A 9 26.90 12.15 11.34
C PRO A 9 26.93 10.64 11.05
N VAL A 10 28.08 10.06 10.80
CA VAL A 10 28.20 8.59 10.59
C VAL A 10 27.80 7.82 11.83
N VAL A 11 28.29 8.21 13.01
CA VAL A 11 27.93 7.57 14.28
C VAL A 11 26.42 7.73 14.54
N LEU A 12 25.85 8.90 14.32
CA LEU A 12 24.41 9.12 14.48
C LEU A 12 23.60 8.22 13.55
N TRP A 13 23.98 8.09 12.29
CA TRP A 13 23.30 7.21 11.34
C TRP A 13 23.40 5.74 11.76
N ILE A 14 24.56 5.29 12.25
CA ILE A 14 24.72 3.92 12.78
C ILE A 14 23.77 3.69 13.97
N LEU A 15 23.74 4.61 14.93
CA LEU A 15 22.87 4.49 16.12
C LEU A 15 21.40 4.46 15.74
N ILE A 16 20.96 5.35 14.84
CA ILE A 16 19.59 5.37 14.34
C ILE A 16 19.27 4.05 13.63
N SER A 17 20.17 3.57 12.77
CA SER A 17 19.97 2.31 12.04
C SER A 17 19.86 1.12 12.99
N LEU A 18 20.73 1.04 14.00
CA LEU A 18 20.68 -0.02 15.02
C LEU A 18 19.37 0.03 15.82
N ALA A 19 18.93 1.23 16.24
CA ALA A 19 17.68 1.40 16.96
C ALA A 19 16.46 1.02 16.09
N THR A 20 16.49 1.37 14.80
CA THR A 20 15.40 1.04 13.86
C THR A 20 15.37 -0.44 13.50
N LEU A 21 16.52 -1.09 13.36
CA LEU A 21 16.62 -2.51 13.02
C LEU A 21 16.43 -3.44 14.23
N PHE A 22 16.61 -2.93 15.47
CA PHE A 22 16.49 -3.73 16.68
C PHE A 22 15.13 -4.44 16.81
N PRO A 23 13.97 -3.82 16.60
CA PRO A 23 12.67 -4.51 16.65
C PRO A 23 12.57 -5.65 15.63
N ILE A 24 13.11 -5.46 14.42
CA ILE A 24 13.12 -6.48 13.36
C ILE A 24 14.01 -7.65 13.77
N TYR A 25 15.22 -7.36 14.27
CA TYR A 25 16.11 -8.37 14.82
C TYR A 25 15.44 -9.14 15.96
N TRP A 26 14.76 -8.44 16.86
CA TRP A 26 14.06 -9.05 17.99
C TRP A 26 12.93 -9.99 17.53
N LEU A 27 12.13 -9.58 16.56
CA LEU A 27 11.11 -10.45 15.95
C LEU A 27 11.73 -11.71 15.34
N PHE A 28 12.85 -11.57 14.65
CA PHE A 28 13.57 -12.72 14.11
C PHE A 28 14.06 -13.66 15.23
N VAL A 29 14.66 -13.13 16.28
CA VAL A 29 15.13 -13.93 17.43
C VAL A 29 13.97 -14.70 18.06
N ILE A 30 12.81 -14.05 18.28
CA ILE A 30 11.62 -14.69 18.83
C ILE A 30 11.10 -15.78 17.90
N SER A 31 11.10 -15.55 16.58
CA SER A 31 10.56 -16.50 15.61
C SER A 31 11.31 -17.84 15.55
N VAL A 32 12.57 -17.85 15.92
CA VAL A 32 13.43 -19.05 15.93
C VAL A 32 13.66 -19.63 17.33
N LYS A 33 13.05 -19.07 18.38
CA LYS A 33 13.09 -19.62 19.74
C LYS A 33 12.14 -20.82 19.90
N GLN A 34 12.47 -21.71 20.82
CA GLN A 34 11.53 -22.73 21.27
C GLN A 34 10.36 -22.09 22.04
N PRO A 35 9.13 -22.62 21.94
CA PRO A 35 7.98 -22.08 22.66
C PRO A 35 8.18 -21.94 24.18
N PHE A 36 8.93 -22.84 24.79
CA PHE A 36 9.26 -22.80 26.22
C PHE A 36 10.19 -21.61 26.57
N ASP A 37 11.14 -21.32 25.70
CA ASP A 37 12.14 -20.24 25.92
C ASP A 37 11.56 -18.84 25.73
N LEU A 38 10.39 -18.72 25.11
CA LEU A 38 9.73 -17.42 24.91
C LEU A 38 9.35 -16.74 26.25
N PHE A 39 9.02 -17.55 27.26
CA PHE A 39 8.55 -17.05 28.56
C PHE A 39 9.57 -17.14 29.67
N SER A 40 10.69 -17.86 29.47
CA SER A 40 11.66 -18.14 30.52
C SER A 40 12.80 -17.14 30.59
N THR A 41 13.27 -16.62 29.47
CA THR A 41 14.40 -15.67 29.44
C THR A 41 14.25 -14.64 28.33
N PRO A 42 14.35 -13.33 28.64
CA PRO A 42 14.40 -12.27 27.63
C PRO A 42 15.78 -12.20 26.97
N ASP A 43 16.32 -13.35 26.52
CA ASP A 43 17.61 -13.39 25.86
C ASP A 43 17.56 -12.71 24.50
N VAL A 44 18.31 -11.62 24.38
CA VAL A 44 18.50 -10.88 23.12
C VAL A 44 19.43 -11.65 22.17
N VAL A 45 20.21 -12.58 22.71
CA VAL A 45 21.19 -13.36 21.95
C VAL A 45 20.55 -14.63 21.41
N LEU A 46 20.77 -14.87 20.13
CA LEU A 46 20.33 -16.09 19.45
C LEU A 46 21.14 -17.29 19.93
N ARG A 47 20.58 -18.12 20.81
CA ARG A 47 21.24 -19.31 21.37
C ARG A 47 20.87 -20.61 20.68
N SER A 48 19.69 -20.67 20.07
CA SER A 48 19.21 -21.86 19.39
C SER A 48 18.34 -21.48 18.19
N PHE A 49 18.42 -22.29 17.15
CA PHE A 49 17.57 -22.16 15.96
C PHE A 49 16.54 -23.27 15.95
N PHE A 50 15.29 -22.96 16.20
CA PHE A 50 14.20 -23.91 16.17
C PHE A 50 13.35 -23.71 14.90
N TRP A 51 13.85 -24.26 13.79
CA TRP A 51 13.20 -24.15 12.48
C TRP A 51 11.82 -24.80 12.40
N LYS A 52 11.47 -25.63 13.36
CA LYS A 52 10.17 -26.29 13.40
C LYS A 52 9.01 -25.29 13.43
N ASN A 53 9.18 -24.11 14.06
CA ASN A 53 8.14 -23.08 14.05
C ASN A 53 7.75 -22.70 12.63
N TYR A 54 8.71 -22.51 11.72
CA TYR A 54 8.44 -22.21 10.31
C TYR A 54 7.83 -23.39 9.58
N GLN A 55 8.33 -24.58 9.84
CA GLN A 55 7.79 -25.80 9.25
C GLN A 55 6.34 -25.99 9.66
N ASP A 56 6.00 -25.83 10.95
CA ASP A 56 4.65 -25.98 11.48
C ASP A 56 3.69 -24.94 10.86
N VAL A 57 4.13 -23.68 10.66
CA VAL A 57 3.36 -22.65 9.97
C VAL A 57 3.11 -23.03 8.52
N LEU A 58 4.15 -23.47 7.80
CA LEU A 58 4.05 -23.79 6.37
C LEU A 58 3.31 -25.11 6.09
N THR A 59 3.27 -26.06 7.03
CA THR A 59 2.58 -27.33 6.88
C THR A 59 1.14 -27.30 7.39
N ASN A 60 0.81 -26.35 8.28
CA ASN A 60 -0.54 -26.20 8.79
C ASN A 60 -1.50 -25.66 7.71
N PRO A 61 -2.54 -26.46 7.29
CA PRO A 61 -3.44 -26.05 6.22
C PRO A 61 -4.20 -24.76 6.51
N THR A 62 -4.59 -24.54 7.78
CA THR A 62 -5.33 -23.35 8.21
C THR A 62 -4.48 -22.09 8.10
N LEU A 63 -3.23 -22.12 8.59
CA LEU A 63 -2.31 -20.99 8.51
C LEU A 63 -1.93 -20.67 7.07
N ARG A 64 -1.70 -21.69 6.24
CA ARG A 64 -1.50 -21.52 4.80
C ARG A 64 -2.71 -20.85 4.14
N GLY A 65 -3.92 -21.25 4.51
CA GLY A 65 -5.15 -20.63 4.03
C GLY A 65 -5.20 -19.14 4.35
N TYR A 66 -4.85 -18.74 5.57
CA TYR A 66 -4.79 -17.33 5.97
C TYR A 66 -3.72 -16.56 5.21
N MET A 67 -2.53 -17.13 5.04
CA MET A 67 -1.46 -16.51 4.25
C MET A 67 -1.89 -16.29 2.81
N LEU A 68 -2.48 -17.29 2.16
CA LEU A 68 -2.98 -17.18 0.79
C LEU A 68 -4.09 -16.13 0.67
N ASN A 69 -5.02 -16.08 1.63
CA ASN A 69 -6.05 -15.05 1.66
C ASN A 69 -5.45 -13.64 1.75
N SER A 70 -4.49 -13.45 2.65
CA SER A 70 -3.80 -12.17 2.80
C SER A 70 -3.06 -11.78 1.52
N MET A 71 -2.37 -12.71 0.88
CA MET A 71 -1.67 -12.46 -0.40
C MET A 71 -2.63 -12.07 -1.52
N ILE A 72 -3.75 -12.79 -1.68
CA ILE A 72 -4.75 -12.51 -2.70
C ILE A 72 -5.40 -11.14 -2.46
N ILE A 73 -5.81 -10.87 -1.23
CA ILE A 73 -6.49 -9.61 -0.88
C ILE A 73 -5.54 -8.43 -1.04
N SER A 74 -4.31 -8.52 -0.52
CA SER A 74 -3.35 -7.42 -0.60
C SER A 74 -2.90 -7.15 -2.04
N SER A 75 -2.60 -8.20 -2.82
CA SER A 75 -2.20 -8.05 -4.23
C SER A 75 -3.35 -7.52 -5.08
N GLY A 76 -4.57 -8.05 -4.89
CA GLY A 76 -5.75 -7.58 -5.58
C GLY A 76 -6.08 -6.12 -5.25
N ASN A 77 -5.95 -5.74 -3.97
CA ASN A 77 -6.15 -4.36 -3.55
C ASN A 77 -5.06 -3.43 -4.12
N ALA A 78 -3.79 -3.82 -4.05
CA ALA A 78 -2.69 -3.02 -4.59
C ALA A 78 -2.88 -2.78 -6.09
N LEU A 79 -3.17 -3.83 -6.87
CA LEU A 79 -3.40 -3.71 -8.31
C LEU A 79 -4.59 -2.81 -8.63
N LEU A 80 -5.71 -3.00 -7.94
CA LEU A 80 -6.92 -2.22 -8.17
C LEU A 80 -6.71 -0.75 -7.82
N VAL A 81 -6.15 -0.46 -6.65
CA VAL A 81 -5.90 0.90 -6.15
C VAL A 81 -4.89 1.64 -7.02
N THR A 82 -3.79 0.98 -7.41
CA THR A 82 -2.77 1.58 -8.27
C THR A 82 -3.35 1.90 -9.64
N THR A 83 -4.09 0.96 -10.22
CA THR A 83 -4.72 1.15 -11.54
C THR A 83 -5.75 2.28 -11.52
N LEU A 84 -6.72 2.22 -10.60
CA LEU A 84 -7.77 3.24 -10.49
C LEU A 84 -7.18 4.60 -10.07
N GLY A 85 -6.22 4.60 -9.15
CA GLY A 85 -5.54 5.80 -8.69
C GLY A 85 -4.78 6.49 -9.82
N PHE A 86 -4.07 5.72 -10.66
CA PHE A 86 -3.37 6.25 -11.83
C PHE A 86 -4.34 6.88 -12.84
N PHE A 87 -5.42 6.18 -13.22
CA PHE A 87 -6.41 6.73 -14.14
C PHE A 87 -7.09 7.98 -13.59
N ALA A 88 -7.49 7.95 -12.32
CA ALA A 88 -8.11 9.11 -11.68
C ALA A 88 -7.14 10.29 -11.59
N CYS A 89 -5.89 10.04 -11.21
CA CYS A 89 -4.86 11.08 -11.14
C CYS A 89 -4.56 11.66 -12.53
N TYR A 90 -4.40 10.82 -13.56
CA TYR A 90 -4.23 11.26 -14.95
C TYR A 90 -5.39 12.16 -15.40
N ALA A 91 -6.65 11.72 -15.18
CA ALA A 91 -7.81 12.50 -15.55
C ALA A 91 -7.86 13.86 -14.85
N LEU A 92 -7.59 13.89 -13.55
CA LEU A 92 -7.63 15.12 -12.74
C LEU A 92 -6.49 16.09 -13.05
N THR A 93 -5.34 15.61 -13.54
CA THR A 93 -4.17 16.46 -13.80
C THR A 93 -4.06 16.92 -15.25
N ARG A 94 -4.48 16.08 -16.21
CA ARG A 94 -4.33 16.35 -17.64
C ARG A 94 -5.53 17.05 -18.26
N PHE A 95 -6.73 16.77 -17.74
CA PHE A 95 -7.94 17.42 -18.24
C PHE A 95 -8.33 18.63 -17.39
N ASP A 96 -8.94 19.61 -18.02
CA ASP A 96 -9.46 20.79 -17.30
C ASP A 96 -10.86 20.52 -16.77
N LEU A 97 -10.92 19.75 -15.68
CA LEU A 97 -12.14 19.34 -15.03
C LEU A 97 -12.59 20.38 -14.00
N ALA A 98 -13.84 20.81 -14.08
CA ALA A 98 -14.43 21.69 -13.09
C ALA A 98 -14.37 21.04 -11.70
N GLY A 99 -13.81 21.75 -10.72
CA GLY A 99 -13.74 21.28 -9.33
C GLY A 99 -12.62 20.29 -9.03
N LYS A 100 -11.63 20.08 -9.90
CA LYS A 100 -10.51 19.18 -9.70
C LYS A 100 -9.78 19.38 -8.37
N GLU A 101 -9.54 20.64 -7.96
CA GLU A 101 -8.89 20.94 -6.69
C GLU A 101 -9.76 20.54 -5.48
N SER A 102 -11.07 20.68 -5.60
CA SER A 102 -12.01 20.21 -4.57
C SER A 102 -11.99 18.69 -4.46
N ILE A 103 -11.87 17.97 -5.57
CA ILE A 103 -11.74 16.51 -5.58
C ILE A 103 -10.42 16.09 -4.90
N PHE A 104 -9.29 16.72 -5.23
CA PHE A 104 -8.02 16.46 -4.55
C PHE A 104 -8.10 16.74 -3.05
N PHE A 105 -8.71 17.85 -2.66
CA PHE A 105 -8.94 18.17 -1.24
C PHE A 105 -9.78 17.10 -0.54
N TRP A 106 -10.85 16.66 -1.18
CA TRP A 106 -11.72 15.60 -0.67
C TRP A 106 -10.98 14.26 -0.47
N THR A 107 -10.04 13.91 -1.36
CA THR A 107 -9.25 12.67 -1.22
C THR A 107 -8.42 12.68 0.06
N ILE A 108 -7.83 13.81 0.45
CA ILE A 108 -7.08 13.94 1.69
C ILE A 108 -8.02 13.94 2.90
N THR A 109 -9.09 14.73 2.84
CA THR A 109 -10.03 14.89 3.94
C THR A 109 -10.70 13.58 4.33
N ASN A 110 -11.06 12.75 3.34
CA ASN A 110 -11.68 11.45 3.58
C ASN A 110 -10.76 10.51 4.37
N ARG A 111 -9.45 10.63 4.24
CA ARG A 111 -8.48 9.84 5.00
C ARG A 111 -8.36 10.27 6.47
N MET A 112 -8.78 11.49 6.80
CA MET A 112 -8.76 11.98 8.19
C MET A 112 -9.89 11.39 9.04
N ALA A 113 -10.92 10.85 8.39
CA ALA A 113 -12.03 10.22 9.11
C ALA A 113 -11.58 8.88 9.74
N PRO A 114 -11.88 8.62 11.02
CA PRO A 114 -11.52 7.36 11.67
C PRO A 114 -12.18 6.18 10.96
N PRO A 115 -11.46 5.13 10.58
CA PRO A 115 -12.05 3.95 9.91
C PRO A 115 -13.20 3.30 10.69
N ALA A 116 -13.17 3.40 12.02
CA ALA A 116 -14.22 2.86 12.90
C ALA A 116 -15.61 3.43 12.61
N VAL A 117 -15.70 4.69 12.15
CA VAL A 117 -16.99 5.32 11.82
C VAL A 117 -17.66 4.66 10.62
N PHE A 118 -16.88 4.12 9.70
CA PHE A 118 -17.37 3.47 8.49
C PHE A 118 -17.71 1.99 8.69
N LEU A 119 -17.33 1.40 9.82
CA LEU A 119 -17.42 -0.04 10.03
C LEU A 119 -18.87 -0.54 9.95
N LEU A 120 -19.80 0.09 10.65
CA LEU A 120 -21.21 -0.27 10.64
C LEU A 120 -21.88 -0.01 9.27
N PRO A 121 -21.74 1.18 8.65
CA PRO A 121 -22.27 1.43 7.30
C PRO A 121 -21.74 0.45 6.26
N LEU A 122 -20.45 0.15 6.26
CA LEU A 122 -19.85 -0.80 5.32
C LEU A 122 -20.35 -2.23 5.57
N PHE A 123 -20.48 -2.64 6.81
CA PHE A 123 -21.05 -3.95 7.15
C PHE A 123 -22.47 -4.07 6.61
N LEU A 124 -23.33 -3.09 6.85
CA LEU A 124 -24.71 -3.09 6.34
C LEU A 124 -24.76 -3.08 4.81
N LEU A 125 -23.88 -2.30 4.17
CA LEU A 125 -23.78 -2.23 2.73
C LEU A 125 -23.40 -3.58 2.12
N LEU A 126 -22.41 -4.26 2.67
CA LEU A 126 -21.94 -5.55 2.17
C LEU A 126 -22.90 -6.70 2.46
N THR A 127 -23.62 -6.66 3.60
CA THR A 127 -24.52 -7.73 4.01
C THR A 127 -25.94 -7.61 3.47
N GLN A 128 -26.41 -6.38 3.28
CA GLN A 128 -27.82 -6.12 2.94
C GLN A 128 -28.00 -5.58 1.53
N VAL A 129 -27.13 -4.67 1.08
CA VAL A 129 -27.28 -4.00 -0.23
C VAL A 129 -26.65 -4.82 -1.35
N TYR A 130 -25.43 -5.31 -1.15
CA TYR A 130 -24.71 -6.10 -2.15
C TYR A 130 -24.87 -7.60 -1.93
N LYS A 131 -26.12 -8.03 -1.77
CA LYS A 131 -26.52 -9.42 -1.71
C LYS A 131 -27.24 -9.80 -3.00
N ILE A 132 -26.71 -10.80 -3.71
CA ILE A 132 -27.33 -11.35 -4.92
C ILE A 132 -27.65 -12.82 -4.64
N GLY A 133 -28.91 -13.11 -4.33
CA GLY A 133 -29.33 -14.44 -3.89
C GLY A 133 -28.64 -14.80 -2.56
N ASP A 134 -27.99 -15.94 -2.52
CA ASP A 134 -27.23 -16.40 -1.33
C ASP A 134 -25.79 -15.85 -1.28
N PHE A 135 -25.33 -15.18 -2.34
CA PHE A 135 -23.98 -14.59 -2.39
C PHE A 135 -23.97 -13.24 -1.68
N SER A 136 -23.16 -13.14 -0.61
CA SER A 136 -22.88 -11.90 0.11
C SER A 136 -21.42 -11.49 -0.08
N LEU A 137 -21.19 -10.21 -0.32
CA LEU A 137 -19.81 -9.67 -0.37
C LEU A 137 -19.17 -9.61 1.02
N ALA A 138 -19.94 -9.70 2.10
CA ALA A 138 -19.44 -9.55 3.47
C ALA A 138 -18.37 -10.59 3.85
N ASP A 139 -18.53 -11.85 3.39
CA ASP A 139 -17.58 -12.94 3.67
C ASP A 139 -16.84 -13.37 2.39
N SER A 140 -16.36 -12.39 1.62
CA SER A 140 -15.66 -12.66 0.38
C SER A 140 -14.35 -11.88 0.27
N ARG A 141 -13.37 -12.47 -0.44
CA ARG A 141 -12.10 -11.80 -0.76
C ARG A 141 -12.34 -10.52 -1.57
N LEU A 142 -13.30 -10.56 -2.47
CA LEU A 142 -13.67 -9.41 -3.30
C LEU A 142 -14.24 -8.27 -2.44
N GLY A 143 -15.13 -8.57 -1.51
CA GLY A 143 -15.66 -7.57 -0.58
C GLY A 143 -14.55 -6.89 0.23
N MET A 144 -13.59 -7.66 0.73
CA MET A 144 -12.44 -7.10 1.46
C MET A 144 -11.54 -6.23 0.55
N ILE A 145 -11.29 -6.66 -0.70
CA ILE A 145 -10.53 -5.86 -1.68
C ILE A 145 -11.22 -4.53 -1.94
N LEU A 146 -12.55 -4.51 -2.13
CA LEU A 146 -13.32 -3.30 -2.38
C LEU A 146 -13.35 -2.36 -1.17
N VAL A 147 -13.50 -2.90 0.04
CA VAL A 147 -13.41 -2.11 1.28
C VAL A 147 -12.04 -1.46 1.41
N TYR A 148 -10.97 -2.22 1.26
CA TYR A 148 -9.62 -1.65 1.29
C TYR A 148 -9.37 -0.65 0.17
N CYS A 149 -9.93 -0.89 -1.02
CA CYS A 149 -9.84 0.06 -2.12
C CYS A 149 -10.48 1.41 -1.75
N SER A 150 -11.65 1.42 -1.11
CA SER A 150 -12.31 2.66 -0.71
C SER A 150 -11.48 3.53 0.25
N PHE A 151 -10.66 2.90 1.10
CA PHE A 151 -9.77 3.62 2.01
C PHE A 151 -8.42 3.99 1.38
N ASN A 152 -7.89 3.17 0.48
CA ASN A 152 -6.55 3.34 -0.07
C ASN A 152 -6.52 4.18 -1.34
N LEU A 153 -7.60 4.16 -2.14
CA LEU A 153 -7.69 4.90 -3.41
C LEU A 153 -7.47 6.42 -3.25
N PRO A 154 -8.07 7.10 -2.26
CA PRO A 154 -7.81 8.53 -2.05
C PRO A 154 -6.32 8.84 -1.83
N PHE A 155 -5.63 8.00 -1.08
CA PHE A 155 -4.21 8.17 -0.82
C PHE A 155 -3.35 7.91 -2.06
N ALA A 156 -3.69 6.91 -2.85
CA ALA A 156 -3.00 6.63 -4.11
C ALA A 156 -3.08 7.81 -5.08
N ILE A 157 -4.29 8.40 -5.23
CA ILE A 157 -4.49 9.59 -6.07
C ILE A 157 -3.62 10.74 -5.59
N TRP A 158 -3.60 11.00 -4.28
CA TRP A 158 -2.82 12.09 -3.70
C TRP A 158 -1.31 11.86 -3.85
N THR A 159 -0.84 10.64 -3.64
CA THR A 159 0.59 10.30 -3.74
C THR A 159 1.09 10.34 -5.18
N LEU A 160 0.24 9.98 -6.16
CA LEU A 160 0.57 10.00 -7.58
C LEU A 160 0.52 11.40 -8.20
N ARG A 161 -0.22 12.34 -7.58
CA ARG A 161 -0.39 13.70 -8.09
C ARG A 161 0.93 14.39 -8.45
N PRO A 162 1.94 14.50 -7.55
CA PRO A 162 3.20 15.17 -7.89
C PRO A 162 3.95 14.51 -9.05
N THR A 163 3.85 13.19 -9.16
CA THR A 163 4.49 12.42 -10.23
C THR A 163 3.90 12.77 -11.59
N VAL A 164 2.56 12.81 -11.70
CA VAL A 164 1.88 13.10 -12.98
C VAL A 164 1.91 14.60 -13.30
N GLU A 165 1.76 15.50 -12.32
CA GLU A 165 1.85 16.94 -12.50
C GLU A 165 3.28 17.39 -12.88
N GLY A 166 4.31 16.69 -12.40
CA GLY A 166 5.70 16.99 -12.71
C GLY A 166 6.13 16.66 -14.15
N MET A 167 5.30 15.94 -14.92
CA MET A 167 5.59 15.64 -16.32
C MET A 167 5.22 16.81 -17.21
N PRO A 168 6.13 17.25 -18.13
CA PRO A 168 5.84 18.32 -19.08
C PRO A 168 4.62 17.99 -19.95
N LYS A 169 3.66 18.91 -20.04
CA LYS A 169 2.47 18.76 -20.90
C LYS A 169 2.78 18.81 -22.37
N GLU A 170 3.90 19.42 -22.71
CA GLU A 170 4.42 19.53 -24.08
C GLU A 170 4.66 18.16 -24.74
N LEU A 171 4.91 17.12 -23.93
CA LEU A 171 5.02 15.74 -24.42
C LEU A 171 3.67 15.20 -24.93
N ASP A 172 2.61 15.51 -24.21
CA ASP A 172 1.25 15.12 -24.58
C ASP A 172 0.83 15.90 -25.85
N GLU A 173 1.11 17.21 -25.91
CA GLU A 173 0.78 18.10 -27.03
C GLU A 173 1.53 17.68 -28.31
N ALA A 174 2.83 17.36 -28.19
CA ALA A 174 3.61 16.86 -29.33
C ALA A 174 3.04 15.57 -29.89
N ALA A 175 2.66 14.64 -29.03
CA ALA A 175 2.05 13.38 -29.45
C ALA A 175 0.68 13.60 -30.14
N TYR A 176 -0.13 14.53 -29.65
CA TYR A 176 -1.39 14.89 -30.32
C TYR A 176 -1.15 15.53 -31.71
N MET A 177 -0.09 16.34 -31.85
CA MET A 177 0.28 16.89 -33.16
C MET A 177 0.71 15.79 -34.15
N ASP A 178 1.32 14.70 -33.65
CA ASP A 178 1.66 13.50 -34.42
C ASP A 178 0.46 12.57 -34.69
N GLY A 179 -0.74 12.96 -34.23
CA GLY A 179 -1.98 12.21 -34.46
C GLY A 179 -2.23 11.08 -33.45
N ALA A 180 -1.50 11.07 -32.32
CA ALA A 180 -1.74 10.07 -31.28
C ALA A 180 -3.13 10.25 -30.63
N SER A 181 -3.80 9.11 -30.34
CA SER A 181 -5.04 9.12 -29.56
C SER A 181 -4.75 9.34 -28.07
N PRO A 182 -5.72 9.76 -27.24
CA PRO A 182 -5.54 9.90 -25.79
C PRO A 182 -5.06 8.62 -25.09
N TRP A 183 -5.43 7.46 -25.61
CA TRP A 183 -4.97 6.18 -25.10
C TRP A 183 -3.49 5.91 -25.39
N VAL A 184 -3.01 6.28 -26.57
CA VAL A 184 -1.59 6.20 -26.94
C VAL A 184 -0.77 7.12 -26.03
N VAL A 185 -1.20 8.36 -25.84
CA VAL A 185 -0.55 9.30 -24.90
C VAL A 185 -0.49 8.70 -23.49
N LEU A 186 -1.59 8.13 -23.01
CA LEU A 186 -1.67 7.55 -21.69
C LEU A 186 -0.71 6.35 -21.51
N TYR A 187 -0.73 5.39 -22.44
CA TYR A 187 0.02 4.13 -22.28
C TYR A 187 1.47 4.21 -22.73
N ASP A 188 1.76 4.98 -23.77
CA ASP A 188 3.10 5.02 -24.38
C ASP A 188 3.96 6.16 -23.85
N ILE A 189 3.34 7.22 -23.28
CA ILE A 189 4.07 8.38 -22.75
C ILE A 189 3.90 8.49 -21.24
N VAL A 190 2.66 8.69 -20.76
CA VAL A 190 2.43 9.02 -19.34
C VAL A 190 2.68 7.83 -18.42
N PHE A 191 2.18 6.65 -18.77
CA PHE A 191 2.35 5.45 -17.94
C PHE A 191 3.82 5.05 -17.72
N PRO A 192 4.69 4.98 -18.77
CA PRO A 192 6.10 4.68 -18.58
C PRO A 192 6.82 5.70 -17.70
N LEU A 193 6.51 6.99 -17.86
CA LEU A 193 7.09 8.06 -17.04
C LEU A 193 6.55 8.05 -15.61
N ALA A 194 5.30 7.64 -15.39
CA ALA A 194 4.69 7.51 -14.06
C ALA A 194 5.16 6.27 -13.30
N ARG A 195 5.64 5.24 -14.02
CA ARG A 195 5.99 3.92 -13.45
C ARG A 195 6.90 3.96 -12.21
N PRO A 196 7.89 4.86 -12.09
CA PRO A 196 8.70 4.95 -10.88
C PRO A 196 7.93 5.42 -9.64
N GLY A 197 6.76 6.04 -9.82
CA GLY A 197 5.90 6.52 -8.74
C GLY A 197 4.72 5.58 -8.41
N LEU A 198 4.53 4.51 -9.20
CA LEU A 198 3.50 3.48 -9.03
C LEU A 198 4.03 2.33 -8.17
#